data_ebc04921fc1ca3a26d902e3a62692dee
#
_entry.id   ebc04921fc1ca3a26d902e3a62692dee
#
_cell.length_a   1.000
_cell.length_b   1.000
_cell.length_c   1.000
_cell.angle_alpha   90.00
_cell.angle_beta   90.00
_cell.angle_gamma   90.00
#
_symmetry.space_group_name_H-M   'P 1'
#
loop_
_entity.id
_entity.type
_entity.pdbx_description
1 polymer ?
#
loop_
_entity_poly.entity_id
_entity_poly.type
_entity_poly.pdbx_seq_one_letter_code
_entity_poly.pdbx_strand_id
1 'polypeptide(L)'
;YACAYLEPGKRTLTLFNDAVGNRSVYYFQEEKRVYFSTLLAGITCERENWKENTGWFDRFYTIRDLRAVSEPRETPYAGILRLAPGEIVVFTEEGVHRRDYWDPFAGRRILRGKTEAGYRELVTTVFRHCVEDVIREGRGGKETGILLSGGLDSNAVAAYAAPYLAARGKKLYSFTAVPEEKERARIPGQYAVEDERSSVELVRRFHGNLEPEYLVTNRGNLLAENRRLREVLEVPCKAVLNLPWMYESYRLAAQKDCGILLSGQYGNITISYGDFRSLFLTLLHQGRIKELVREINVYSRKYRRSRKRIWRDLLTAEAGGDHEAVSRYMYDKSALRQIGEYEVKLSLATGVVPRDPTRDKRLIALVLSLPVEQFTHAGQERRLVRQYLQGKIPEEILADEFHKGRQGVGSGELLALQWERICEELSGIPGETMSGENGHSKADMVRGFYVGLAQEYRRRFEV
;
A
#
# COMPACT_ATOMS: atom_id res chain seq x y z
N TYR A 1 -0.95 10.86 12.41
CA TYR A 1 -0.30 11.36 13.63
C TYR A 1 0.09 10.20 14.55
N ALA A 2 1.04 10.49 15.47
CA ALA A 2 1.36 9.69 16.63
C ALA A 2 1.49 10.62 17.82
N CYS A 3 1.04 10.21 18.98
CA CYS A 3 0.99 11.08 20.16
C CYS A 3 1.33 10.31 21.43
N ALA A 4 2.07 10.98 22.31
CA ALA A 4 2.26 10.60 23.69
C ALA A 4 1.73 11.73 24.58
N TYR A 5 0.81 11.42 25.47
CA TYR A 5 0.18 12.37 26.38
C TYR A 5 0.42 11.94 27.83
N LEU A 6 1.11 12.76 28.59
CA LEU A 6 1.43 12.52 29.99
C LEU A 6 0.56 13.40 30.91
N GLU A 7 -0.12 12.79 31.86
CA GLU A 7 -0.82 13.44 32.96
C GLU A 7 -0.06 13.20 34.27
N PRO A 8 0.89 14.08 34.65
CA PRO A 8 1.75 13.83 35.83
C PRO A 8 0.93 13.69 37.12
N GLY A 9 -0.13 14.46 37.29
CA GLY A 9 -0.98 14.43 38.49
C GLY A 9 -1.74 13.11 38.67
N LYS A 10 -2.00 12.38 37.57
CA LYS A 10 -2.62 11.07 37.60
C LYS A 10 -1.61 9.94 37.39
N ARG A 11 -0.35 10.25 37.18
CA ARG A 11 0.72 9.29 36.81
C ARG A 11 0.30 8.40 35.64
N THR A 12 -0.30 9.01 34.62
CA THR A 12 -0.85 8.31 33.46
C THR A 12 -0.14 8.74 32.20
N LEU A 13 0.34 7.78 31.41
CA LEU A 13 0.86 7.98 30.06
C LEU A 13 -0.10 7.33 29.04
N THR A 14 -0.56 8.12 28.08
CA THR A 14 -1.39 7.64 26.98
C THR A 14 -0.61 7.72 25.68
N LEU A 15 -0.48 6.60 24.98
CA LEU A 15 0.09 6.51 23.63
C LEU A 15 -1.02 6.21 22.64
N PHE A 16 -1.06 6.93 21.51
CA PHE A 16 -2.01 6.65 20.43
C PHE A 16 -1.51 7.10 19.07
N ASN A 17 -2.01 6.47 18.02
CA ASN A 17 -1.72 6.83 16.65
C ASN A 17 -3.02 7.10 15.87
N ASP A 18 -2.89 7.50 14.59
CA ASP A 18 -4.07 7.73 13.75
C ASP A 18 -4.80 6.44 13.36
N ALA A 19 -6.04 6.61 12.92
CA ALA A 19 -6.98 5.52 12.61
C ALA A 19 -6.42 4.45 11.68
N VAL A 20 -5.63 4.85 10.67
CA VAL A 20 -5.08 3.96 9.64
C VAL A 20 -3.59 3.65 9.84
N GLY A 21 -2.99 4.10 10.94
CA GLY A 21 -1.61 3.79 11.29
C GLY A 21 -0.57 4.43 10.39
N ASN A 22 -0.80 5.68 9.91
CA ASN A 22 0.17 6.41 9.10
C ASN A 22 1.47 6.73 9.86
N ARG A 23 1.47 6.59 11.18
CA ARG A 23 2.64 6.77 12.03
C ARG A 23 2.80 5.59 12.97
N SER A 24 4.03 5.08 13.09
CA SER A 24 4.38 4.05 14.05
C SER A 24 4.77 4.65 15.40
N VAL A 25 4.38 3.96 16.46
CA VAL A 25 4.91 4.17 17.81
C VAL A 25 5.25 2.80 18.36
N TYR A 26 6.50 2.62 18.71
CA TYR A 26 6.99 1.47 19.46
C TYR A 26 6.99 1.78 20.93
N TYR A 27 6.80 0.79 21.77
CA TYR A 27 6.89 0.94 23.22
C TYR A 27 7.37 -0.35 23.86
N PHE A 28 8.03 -0.18 25.00
CA PHE A 28 8.51 -1.24 25.84
C PHE A 28 8.26 -0.85 27.30
N GLN A 29 7.73 -1.76 28.09
CA GLN A 29 7.52 -1.54 29.51
C GLN A 29 8.40 -2.49 30.31
N GLU A 30 9.14 -1.92 31.25
CA GLU A 30 9.95 -2.65 32.22
C GLU A 30 9.69 -2.10 33.62
N GLU A 31 9.19 -2.93 34.49
CA GLU A 31 8.77 -2.50 35.83
C GLU A 31 7.83 -1.28 35.80
N LYS A 32 8.28 -0.15 36.32
CA LYS A 32 7.55 1.14 36.39
C LYS A 32 7.95 2.14 35.29
N ARG A 33 8.78 1.73 34.32
CA ARG A 33 9.25 2.57 33.24
C ARG A 33 8.60 2.20 31.93
N VAL A 34 8.26 3.20 31.13
CA VAL A 34 7.75 3.02 29.78
C VAL A 34 8.67 3.77 28.82
N TYR A 35 9.29 3.03 27.91
CA TYR A 35 10.08 3.57 26.81
C TYR A 35 9.19 3.61 25.57
N PHE A 36 9.23 4.70 24.82
CA PHE A 36 8.47 4.81 23.58
C PHE A 36 9.22 5.66 22.54
N SER A 37 9.06 5.29 21.27
CA SER A 37 9.73 5.94 20.15
C SER A 37 8.98 5.68 18.85
N THR A 38 9.21 6.52 17.84
CA THR A 38 8.77 6.26 16.46
C THR A 38 9.71 5.34 15.69
N LEU A 39 10.91 5.09 16.22
CA LEU A 39 11.93 4.17 15.70
C LEU A 39 12.23 3.08 16.72
N LEU A 40 12.55 1.87 16.25
CA LEU A 40 13.01 0.78 17.12
C LEU A 40 14.34 1.13 17.78
N ALA A 41 15.26 1.77 17.05
CA ALA A 41 16.55 2.20 17.56
C ALA A 41 16.43 3.08 18.80
N GLY A 42 15.39 3.93 18.90
CA GLY A 42 15.12 4.76 20.07
C GLY A 42 14.75 3.98 21.34
N ILE A 43 14.48 2.67 21.23
CA ILE A 43 14.27 1.79 22.37
C ILE A 43 15.44 0.80 22.50
N THR A 44 15.92 0.26 21.38
CA THR A 44 16.96 -0.78 21.40
C THR A 44 18.32 -0.25 21.84
N CYS A 45 18.58 1.07 21.76
CA CYS A 45 19.79 1.71 22.27
C CYS A 45 19.88 1.74 23.81
N GLU A 46 18.77 1.48 24.52
CA GLU A 46 18.73 1.53 25.98
C GLU A 46 19.48 0.37 26.65
N ARG A 47 19.70 -0.72 25.92
CA ARG A 47 20.47 -1.88 26.40
C ARG A 47 20.99 -2.73 25.24
N GLU A 48 22.04 -3.48 25.51
CA GLU A 48 22.52 -4.58 24.69
C GLU A 48 21.71 -5.87 24.94
N ASN A 49 21.88 -6.88 24.10
CA ASN A 49 21.32 -8.24 24.32
C ASN A 49 19.79 -8.31 24.40
N TRP A 50 19.10 -7.69 23.45
CA TRP A 50 17.68 -7.89 23.26
C TRP A 50 17.41 -9.32 22.77
N LYS A 51 16.39 -9.96 23.37
CA LYS A 51 15.94 -11.28 22.93
C LYS A 51 15.13 -11.17 21.64
N GLU A 52 15.31 -12.15 20.77
CA GLU A 52 14.49 -12.26 19.57
C GLU A 52 13.05 -12.66 19.90
N ASN A 53 12.11 -12.23 19.06
CA ASN A 53 10.76 -12.76 19.02
C ASN A 53 10.70 -13.90 17.97
N THR A 54 10.96 -15.13 18.40
CA THR A 54 10.95 -16.31 17.52
C THR A 54 9.62 -16.46 16.78
N GLY A 55 8.49 -16.24 17.47
CA GLY A 55 7.16 -16.32 16.86
C GLY A 55 6.96 -15.28 15.75
N TRP A 56 7.57 -14.10 15.85
CA TRP A 56 7.56 -13.11 14.78
C TRP A 56 8.31 -13.62 13.53
N PHE A 57 9.51 -14.19 13.72
CA PHE A 57 10.31 -14.75 12.63
C PHE A 57 9.62 -15.95 11.98
N ASP A 58 9.04 -16.86 12.76
CA ASP A 58 8.31 -18.02 12.22
C ASP A 58 7.14 -17.56 11.31
N ARG A 59 6.37 -16.58 11.75
CA ARG A 59 5.30 -16.01 10.92
C ARG A 59 5.84 -15.27 9.69
N PHE A 60 6.94 -14.54 9.83
CA PHE A 60 7.60 -13.89 8.71
C PHE A 60 7.99 -14.88 7.61
N TYR A 61 8.53 -16.04 7.98
CA TYR A 61 8.94 -17.07 7.03
C TYR A 61 7.76 -17.86 6.44
N THR A 62 6.71 -18.12 7.20
CA THR A 62 5.60 -18.99 6.80
C THR A 62 4.50 -18.26 6.05
N ILE A 63 4.16 -17.02 6.42
CA ILE A 63 3.14 -16.24 5.75
C ILE A 63 3.66 -15.82 4.36
N ARG A 64 3.00 -16.29 3.29
CA ARG A 64 3.41 -15.99 1.91
C ARG A 64 2.96 -14.60 1.42
N ASP A 65 1.99 -14.01 2.08
CA ASP A 65 1.50 -12.67 1.78
C ASP A 65 2.60 -11.62 2.05
N LEU A 66 2.55 -10.49 1.33
CA LEU A 66 3.44 -9.34 1.56
C LEU A 66 3.30 -8.76 2.96
N ARG A 67 2.18 -9.01 3.64
CA ARG A 67 2.01 -8.73 5.07
C ARG A 67 3.05 -9.51 5.86
N ALA A 68 3.87 -8.81 6.61
CA ALA A 68 5.00 -9.43 7.30
C ALA A 68 4.55 -10.40 8.39
N VAL A 69 3.51 -10.05 9.14
CA VAL A 69 3.01 -10.81 10.28
C VAL A 69 1.50 -10.61 10.45
N SER A 70 0.84 -11.60 11.03
CA SER A 70 -0.59 -11.54 11.34
C SER A 70 -0.90 -10.71 12.59
N GLU A 71 0.04 -10.62 13.56
CA GLU A 71 -0.16 -9.83 14.78
C GLU A 71 0.32 -8.38 14.59
N PRO A 72 -0.57 -7.39 14.62
CA PRO A 72 -0.21 -6.01 14.31
C PRO A 72 0.66 -5.31 15.35
N ARG A 73 0.81 -5.84 16.57
CA ARG A 73 1.58 -5.22 17.65
C ARG A 73 3.00 -5.72 17.78
N GLU A 74 3.30 -6.90 17.27
CA GLU A 74 4.59 -7.51 17.45
C GLU A 74 5.71 -6.92 16.58
N THR A 75 6.91 -6.99 17.12
CA THR A 75 8.17 -6.63 16.46
C THR A 75 9.14 -7.82 16.47
N PRO A 76 10.26 -7.78 15.75
CA PRO A 76 11.31 -8.78 15.83
C PRO A 76 11.93 -8.95 17.24
N TYR A 77 11.74 -7.96 18.11
CA TYR A 77 12.29 -7.93 19.47
C TYR A 77 11.26 -8.42 20.48
N ALA A 78 11.62 -9.36 21.33
CA ALA A 78 10.74 -9.83 22.40
C ALA A 78 10.46 -8.69 23.39
N GLY A 79 9.17 -8.46 23.67
CA GLY A 79 8.72 -7.44 24.61
C GLY A 79 8.60 -6.02 24.06
N ILE A 80 9.24 -5.70 22.93
CA ILE A 80 8.97 -4.42 22.25
C ILE A 80 7.72 -4.57 21.41
N LEU A 81 6.72 -3.77 21.73
CA LEU A 81 5.44 -3.74 21.03
C LEU A 81 5.32 -2.46 20.20
N ARG A 82 4.37 -2.46 19.32
CA ARG A 82 3.97 -1.32 18.50
C ARG A 82 2.48 -1.07 18.62
N LEU A 83 2.04 0.17 18.53
CA LEU A 83 0.63 0.50 18.43
C LEU A 83 0.03 -0.07 17.13
N ALA A 84 -1.10 -0.73 17.25
CA ALA A 84 -1.93 -1.07 16.10
C ALA A 84 -2.62 0.19 15.53
N PRO A 85 -3.03 0.22 14.25
CA PRO A 85 -3.82 1.30 13.69
C PRO A 85 -5.10 1.57 14.51
N GLY A 86 -5.36 2.83 14.84
CA GLY A 86 -6.54 3.22 15.60
C GLY A 86 -6.56 2.74 17.06
N GLU A 87 -5.40 2.46 17.65
CA GLU A 87 -5.28 2.01 19.03
C GLU A 87 -4.89 3.12 20.00
N ILE A 88 -5.38 3.04 21.22
CA ILE A 88 -4.97 3.81 22.38
C ILE A 88 -4.45 2.84 23.44
N VAL A 89 -3.26 3.10 23.97
CA VAL A 89 -2.68 2.37 25.11
C VAL A 89 -2.47 3.35 26.25
N VAL A 90 -3.03 3.03 27.41
CA VAL A 90 -2.94 3.85 28.62
C VAL A 90 -2.17 3.06 29.68
N PHE A 91 -1.09 3.64 30.14
CA PHE A 91 -0.25 3.13 31.24
C PHE A 91 -0.62 3.88 32.51
N THR A 92 -0.96 3.13 33.56
CA THR A 92 -1.26 3.65 34.91
C THR A 92 -0.43 2.91 35.94
N GLU A 93 -0.51 3.30 37.19
CA GLU A 93 0.13 2.55 38.30
C GLU A 93 -0.52 1.19 38.51
N GLU A 94 -1.79 1.01 38.09
CA GLU A 94 -2.56 -0.22 38.24
C GLU A 94 -2.32 -1.21 37.11
N GLY A 95 -1.81 -0.73 35.95
CA GLY A 95 -1.56 -1.60 34.78
C GLY A 95 -1.69 -0.90 33.44
N VAL A 96 -1.80 -1.70 32.39
CA VAL A 96 -1.87 -1.25 31.00
C VAL A 96 -3.25 -1.55 30.41
N HIS A 97 -3.93 -0.53 29.97
CA HIS A 97 -5.24 -0.62 29.32
C HIS A 97 -5.12 -0.32 27.84
N ARG A 98 -5.73 -1.17 27.00
CA ARG A 98 -5.73 -1.02 25.55
C ARG A 98 -7.16 -0.95 25.04
N ARG A 99 -7.39 -0.04 24.08
CA ARG A 99 -8.66 0.03 23.37
C ARG A 99 -8.47 0.45 21.93
N ASP A 100 -9.28 -0.08 21.05
CA ASP A 100 -9.44 0.43 19.69
C ASP A 100 -10.46 1.57 19.72
N TYR A 101 -10.09 2.71 19.13
CA TYR A 101 -10.99 3.85 19.01
C TYR A 101 -11.60 4.00 17.62
N TRP A 102 -11.11 3.20 16.67
CA TRP A 102 -11.60 3.20 15.31
C TRP A 102 -11.70 1.78 14.74
N ASP A 103 -12.89 1.48 14.23
CA ASP A 103 -13.18 0.30 13.42
C ASP A 103 -13.93 0.79 12.18
N PRO A 104 -13.39 0.56 10.95
CA PRO A 104 -14.01 1.03 9.72
C PRO A 104 -15.40 0.43 9.47
N PHE A 105 -15.74 -0.68 10.14
CA PHE A 105 -17.02 -1.37 9.99
C PHE A 105 -18.05 -0.99 11.08
N ALA A 106 -17.61 -0.34 12.16
CA ALA A 106 -18.50 0.03 13.26
C ALA A 106 -19.54 1.06 12.80
N GLY A 107 -20.81 0.77 13.05
CA GLY A 107 -21.93 1.65 12.69
C GLY A 107 -22.16 1.81 11.17
N ARG A 108 -21.52 1.00 10.34
CA ARG A 108 -21.65 1.05 8.88
C ARG A 108 -23.12 0.86 8.46
N ARG A 109 -23.57 1.74 7.56
CA ARG A 109 -24.87 1.63 6.89
C ARG A 109 -24.68 1.83 5.40
N ILE A 110 -25.26 0.94 4.58
CA ILE A 110 -25.23 1.10 3.13
C ILE A 110 -26.13 2.25 2.72
N LEU A 111 -25.54 3.22 2.05
CA LEU A 111 -26.25 4.37 1.47
C LEU A 111 -27.08 3.90 0.28
N ARG A 112 -28.41 4.00 0.39
CA ARG A 112 -29.33 3.61 -0.69
C ARG A 112 -30.18 4.80 -1.11
N GLY A 113 -30.81 4.69 -2.28
CA GLY A 113 -31.80 5.66 -2.75
C GLY A 113 -31.23 6.97 -3.31
N LYS A 114 -29.90 7.09 -3.49
CA LYS A 114 -29.32 8.23 -4.21
C LYS A 114 -29.35 8.00 -5.72
N THR A 115 -29.46 9.08 -6.48
CA THR A 115 -29.24 9.06 -7.94
C THR A 115 -27.75 8.85 -8.24
N GLU A 116 -27.44 8.46 -9.46
CA GLU A 116 -26.05 8.35 -9.94
C GLU A 116 -25.28 9.66 -9.76
N ALA A 117 -25.93 10.80 -10.09
CA ALA A 117 -25.35 12.12 -9.88
C ALA A 117 -25.05 12.40 -8.39
N GLY A 118 -25.98 12.00 -7.50
CA GLY A 118 -25.80 12.16 -6.05
C GLY A 118 -24.65 11.31 -5.47
N TYR A 119 -24.45 10.10 -5.98
CA TYR A 119 -23.27 9.29 -5.61
C TYR A 119 -22.00 9.90 -6.15
N ARG A 120 -21.99 10.34 -7.40
CA ARG A 120 -20.83 11.02 -8.03
C ARG A 120 -20.42 12.25 -7.22
N GLU A 121 -21.36 13.14 -6.90
CA GLU A 121 -21.11 14.35 -6.13
C GLU A 121 -20.52 14.03 -4.76
N LEU A 122 -21.11 13.07 -4.04
CA LEU A 122 -20.65 12.66 -2.72
C LEU A 122 -19.21 12.12 -2.77
N VAL A 123 -18.93 11.19 -3.66
CA VAL A 123 -17.61 10.55 -3.80
C VAL A 123 -16.56 11.57 -4.21
N THR A 124 -16.84 12.37 -5.24
CA THR A 124 -15.87 13.35 -5.76
C THR A 124 -15.60 14.48 -4.78
N THR A 125 -16.60 14.90 -4.00
CA THR A 125 -16.43 15.93 -2.96
C THR A 125 -15.56 15.42 -1.81
N VAL A 126 -15.87 14.23 -1.27
CA VAL A 126 -15.07 13.65 -0.17
C VAL A 126 -13.64 13.41 -0.63
N PHE A 127 -13.45 12.79 -1.81
CA PHE A 127 -12.12 12.48 -2.30
C PHE A 127 -11.29 13.74 -2.61
N ARG A 128 -11.92 14.77 -3.21
CA ARG A 128 -11.28 16.06 -3.42
C ARG A 128 -10.76 16.65 -2.10
N HIS A 129 -11.59 16.68 -1.06
CA HIS A 129 -11.16 17.17 0.25
C HIS A 129 -10.01 16.35 0.82
N CYS A 130 -10.02 15.02 0.68
CA CYS A 130 -8.92 14.16 1.13
C CYS A 130 -7.59 14.57 0.45
N VAL A 131 -7.61 14.85 -0.87
CA VAL A 131 -6.41 15.27 -1.61
C VAL A 131 -5.97 16.69 -1.24
N GLU A 132 -6.90 17.65 -1.22
CA GLU A 132 -6.58 19.05 -0.94
C GLU A 132 -6.08 19.27 0.49
N ASP A 133 -6.68 18.58 1.46
CA ASP A 133 -6.30 18.67 2.88
C ASP A 133 -4.86 18.21 3.11
N VAL A 134 -4.47 17.06 2.56
CA VAL A 134 -3.10 16.54 2.75
C VAL A 134 -2.04 17.44 2.11
N ILE A 135 -2.38 18.14 1.01
CA ILE A 135 -1.48 19.13 0.39
C ILE A 135 -1.41 20.39 1.25
N ARG A 136 -2.55 20.88 1.74
CA ARG A 136 -2.63 22.07 2.61
C ARG A 136 -1.88 21.88 3.93
N GLU A 137 -1.96 20.69 4.52
CA GLU A 137 -1.26 20.32 5.74
C GLU A 137 0.24 20.02 5.51
N GLY A 138 0.70 20.04 4.29
CA GLY A 138 2.09 19.88 3.92
C GLY A 138 2.99 20.99 4.49
N ARG A 139 4.30 20.75 4.51
CA ARG A 139 5.27 21.72 5.00
C ARG A 139 5.26 22.99 4.15
N GLY A 140 4.82 24.11 4.72
CA GLY A 140 4.68 25.38 4.05
C GLY A 140 5.94 25.80 3.29
N GLY A 141 5.75 26.31 2.08
CA GLY A 141 6.84 26.78 1.19
C GLY A 141 7.50 25.68 0.33
N LYS A 142 7.44 24.42 0.70
CA LYS A 142 8.03 23.31 -0.05
C LYS A 142 7.18 22.86 -1.23
N GLU A 143 7.80 22.13 -2.15
CA GLU A 143 7.14 21.55 -3.31
C GLU A 143 6.35 20.28 -2.96
N THR A 144 5.49 19.85 -3.89
CA THR A 144 4.68 18.64 -3.76
C THR A 144 5.09 17.63 -4.80
N GLY A 145 5.40 16.39 -4.35
CA GLY A 145 5.66 15.24 -5.20
C GLY A 145 4.48 14.28 -5.25
N ILE A 146 4.45 13.42 -6.28
CA ILE A 146 3.53 12.29 -6.42
C ILE A 146 4.25 11.08 -7.00
N LEU A 147 4.01 9.89 -6.43
CA LEU A 147 4.32 8.63 -7.11
C LEU A 147 3.27 8.42 -8.20
N LEU A 148 3.66 8.64 -9.45
CA LEU A 148 2.74 8.59 -10.59
C LEU A 148 3.07 7.39 -11.49
N SER A 149 2.01 6.71 -11.91
CA SER A 149 2.04 5.63 -12.91
C SER A 149 0.96 5.86 -13.96
N GLY A 150 0.89 5.02 -14.98
CA GLY A 150 -0.26 5.00 -15.90
C GLY A 150 -1.54 4.44 -15.28
N GLY A 151 -1.51 4.00 -14.01
CA GLY A 151 -2.62 3.38 -13.30
C GLY A 151 -3.67 4.37 -12.80
N LEU A 152 -4.92 3.88 -12.63
CA LEU A 152 -6.06 4.69 -12.18
C LEU A 152 -5.88 5.31 -10.79
N ASP A 153 -5.18 4.61 -9.88
CA ASP A 153 -5.02 5.02 -8.48
C ASP A 153 -4.27 6.33 -8.34
N SER A 154 -3.07 6.40 -8.91
CA SER A 154 -2.22 7.60 -8.88
C SER A 154 -2.82 8.73 -9.71
N ASN A 155 -3.46 8.41 -10.84
CA ASN A 155 -4.15 9.40 -11.68
C ASN A 155 -5.39 9.99 -10.98
N ALA A 156 -6.11 9.23 -10.16
CA ALA A 156 -7.19 9.77 -9.35
C ALA A 156 -6.68 10.84 -8.37
N VAL A 157 -5.52 10.61 -7.75
CA VAL A 157 -4.88 11.61 -6.87
C VAL A 157 -4.42 12.83 -7.68
N ALA A 158 -3.74 12.61 -8.81
CA ALA A 158 -3.26 13.69 -9.69
C ALA A 158 -4.41 14.58 -10.21
N ALA A 159 -5.60 13.98 -10.47
CA ALA A 159 -6.80 14.66 -10.94
C ALA A 159 -7.28 15.81 -10.05
N TYR A 160 -6.94 15.79 -8.78
CA TYR A 160 -7.24 16.87 -7.84
C TYR A 160 -5.99 17.60 -7.37
N ALA A 161 -4.87 16.92 -7.23
CA ALA A 161 -3.62 17.53 -6.79
C ALA A 161 -3.07 18.55 -7.81
N ALA A 162 -3.03 18.17 -9.10
CA ALA A 162 -2.49 19.05 -10.13
C ALA A 162 -3.26 20.37 -10.28
N PRO A 163 -4.60 20.39 -10.48
CA PRO A 163 -5.33 21.65 -10.58
C PRO A 163 -5.33 22.45 -9.27
N TYR A 164 -5.32 21.80 -8.09
CA TYR A 164 -5.21 22.48 -6.80
C TYR A 164 -3.89 23.27 -6.68
N LEU A 165 -2.78 22.68 -7.12
CA LEU A 165 -1.46 23.31 -7.13
C LEU A 165 -1.35 24.37 -8.24
N ALA A 166 -1.86 24.09 -9.44
CA ALA A 166 -1.87 25.05 -10.57
C ALA A 166 -2.57 26.36 -10.19
N ALA A 167 -3.71 26.29 -9.49
CA ALA A 167 -4.42 27.46 -8.99
C ALA A 167 -3.61 28.31 -7.98
N ARG A 168 -2.47 27.78 -7.49
CA ARG A 168 -1.52 28.43 -6.57
C ARG A 168 -0.18 28.75 -7.24
N GLY A 169 -0.08 28.62 -8.56
CA GLY A 169 1.15 28.81 -9.32
C GLY A 169 2.24 27.78 -9.02
N LYS A 170 1.87 26.61 -8.47
CA LYS A 170 2.79 25.54 -8.09
C LYS A 170 2.80 24.39 -9.07
N LYS A 171 3.94 23.72 -9.18
CA LYS A 171 4.13 22.47 -9.91
C LYS A 171 3.79 21.25 -9.08
N LEU A 172 3.51 20.13 -9.75
CA LEU A 172 3.43 18.81 -9.17
C LEU A 172 4.56 17.95 -9.75
N TYR A 173 5.57 17.63 -8.96
CA TYR A 173 6.68 16.75 -9.37
C TYR A 173 6.20 15.30 -9.35
N SER A 174 6.36 14.57 -10.45
CA SER A 174 5.97 13.17 -10.47
C SER A 174 7.19 12.25 -10.60
N PHE A 175 7.17 11.15 -9.84
CA PHE A 175 8.24 10.16 -9.80
C PHE A 175 7.70 8.83 -10.31
N THR A 176 8.28 8.32 -11.38
CA THR A 176 7.80 7.12 -12.10
C THR A 176 8.92 6.12 -12.29
N ALA A 177 8.71 4.90 -11.83
CA ALA A 177 9.60 3.77 -12.09
C ALA A 177 9.49 3.34 -13.56
N VAL A 178 10.63 3.23 -14.24
CA VAL A 178 10.70 2.89 -15.68
C VAL A 178 11.84 1.91 -15.95
N PRO A 179 11.76 1.10 -17.02
CA PRO A 179 12.87 0.28 -17.47
C PRO A 179 13.95 1.14 -18.17
N GLU A 180 15.14 0.58 -18.32
CA GLU A 180 16.15 1.15 -19.20
C GLU A 180 15.68 1.13 -20.66
N GLU A 181 16.00 2.16 -21.44
CA GLU A 181 15.49 2.33 -22.81
C GLU A 181 15.83 1.18 -23.76
N LYS A 182 16.93 0.48 -23.51
CA LYS A 182 17.41 -0.63 -24.34
C LYS A 182 16.58 -1.92 -24.21
N GLU A 183 15.77 -2.04 -23.17
CA GLU A 183 14.99 -3.26 -22.88
C GLU A 183 13.51 -3.16 -23.29
N ARG A 184 13.18 -2.27 -24.20
CA ARG A 184 11.81 -2.06 -24.72
C ARG A 184 11.28 -3.19 -25.61
N ALA A 185 11.74 -4.41 -25.47
CA ALA A 185 11.15 -5.54 -26.17
C ALA A 185 9.73 -5.81 -25.62
N ARG A 186 8.73 -5.27 -26.28
CA ARG A 186 7.33 -5.68 -26.08
C ARG A 186 7.24 -7.18 -26.32
N ILE A 187 6.95 -7.93 -25.28
CA ILE A 187 6.54 -9.32 -25.42
C ILE A 187 5.11 -9.29 -25.97
N PRO A 188 4.86 -9.72 -27.22
CA PRO A 188 3.53 -9.71 -27.80
C PRO A 188 2.56 -10.51 -26.93
N GLY A 189 1.39 -9.95 -26.61
CA GLY A 189 0.31 -10.62 -25.88
C GLY A 189 0.29 -10.41 -24.36
N GLN A 190 1.16 -9.61 -23.79
CA GLN A 190 1.08 -9.26 -22.36
C GLN A 190 0.16 -8.05 -22.12
N TYR A 191 -0.78 -8.21 -21.16
CA TYR A 191 -1.65 -7.13 -20.67
C TYR A 191 -0.94 -6.18 -19.70
N ALA A 192 0.39 -6.25 -19.57
CA ALA A 192 1.18 -5.41 -18.69
C ALA A 192 1.92 -4.34 -19.49
N VAL A 193 1.84 -3.09 -19.03
CA VAL A 193 2.66 -1.98 -19.51
C VAL A 193 3.97 -2.00 -18.73
N GLU A 194 5.08 -2.13 -19.44
CA GLU A 194 6.41 -2.12 -18.83
C GLU A 194 7.01 -0.70 -18.77
N ASP A 195 6.72 0.14 -19.75
CA ASP A 195 7.18 1.53 -19.79
C ASP A 195 6.00 2.50 -19.68
N GLU A 196 5.87 3.13 -18.55
CA GLU A 196 4.76 4.04 -18.24
C GLU A 196 5.03 5.50 -18.68
N ARG A 197 6.18 5.81 -19.32
CA ARG A 197 6.51 7.17 -19.77
C ARG A 197 5.43 7.77 -20.67
N SER A 198 4.88 7.00 -21.60
CA SER A 198 3.81 7.45 -22.49
C SER A 198 2.55 7.86 -21.74
N SER A 199 2.14 7.09 -20.73
CA SER A 199 0.99 7.40 -19.90
C SER A 199 1.23 8.66 -19.04
N VAL A 200 2.42 8.77 -18.46
CA VAL A 200 2.79 9.96 -17.67
C VAL A 200 2.81 11.22 -18.55
N GLU A 201 3.27 11.10 -19.79
CA GLU A 201 3.27 12.22 -20.73
C GLU A 201 1.84 12.66 -21.12
N LEU A 202 0.88 11.75 -21.23
CA LEU A 202 -0.53 12.08 -21.39
C LEU A 202 -1.04 12.92 -20.20
N VAL A 203 -0.72 12.51 -18.98
CA VAL A 203 -1.10 13.22 -17.75
C VAL A 203 -0.44 14.61 -17.70
N ARG A 204 0.84 14.70 -18.08
CA ARG A 204 1.58 15.98 -18.16
C ARG A 204 0.93 16.96 -19.11
N ARG A 205 0.57 16.50 -20.30
CA ARG A 205 -0.13 17.35 -21.30
C ARG A 205 -1.51 17.78 -20.84
N PHE A 206 -2.23 16.88 -20.15
CA PHE A 206 -3.58 17.14 -19.68
C PHE A 206 -3.62 18.20 -18.57
N HIS A 207 -2.71 18.16 -17.61
CA HIS A 207 -2.71 19.08 -16.47
C HIS A 207 -1.80 20.31 -16.65
N GLY A 208 -0.76 20.23 -17.48
CA GLY A 208 0.11 21.35 -17.82
C GLY A 208 1.13 21.79 -16.76
N ASN A 209 0.93 21.43 -15.47
CA ASN A 209 1.83 21.78 -14.36
C ASN A 209 2.54 20.59 -13.75
N LEU A 210 2.56 19.44 -14.43
CA LEU A 210 3.25 18.23 -14.02
C LEU A 210 4.70 18.23 -14.52
N GLU A 211 5.65 17.96 -13.62
CA GLU A 211 7.08 17.84 -13.91
C GLU A 211 7.54 16.39 -13.66
N PRO A 212 7.68 15.57 -14.70
CA PRO A 212 8.02 14.15 -14.53
C PRO A 212 9.52 13.93 -14.31
N GLU A 213 9.82 13.05 -13.34
CA GLU A 213 11.12 12.46 -13.06
C GLU A 213 11.02 10.94 -13.22
N TYR A 214 11.97 10.33 -13.92
CA TYR A 214 11.96 8.91 -14.23
C TYR A 214 13.10 8.18 -13.51
N LEU A 215 12.76 7.10 -12.81
CA LEU A 215 13.69 6.24 -12.10
C LEU A 215 13.86 4.92 -12.84
N VAL A 216 15.06 4.62 -13.23
CA VAL A 216 15.40 3.33 -13.84
C VAL A 216 15.57 2.27 -12.75
N THR A 217 14.73 1.23 -12.77
CA THR A 217 14.60 0.25 -11.70
C THR A 217 15.24 -1.11 -11.95
N ASN A 218 15.77 -1.34 -13.13
CA ASN A 218 16.42 -2.60 -13.54
C ASN A 218 17.96 -2.52 -13.54
N ARG A 219 18.52 -1.63 -12.73
CA ARG A 219 19.96 -1.42 -12.53
C ARG A 219 20.35 -1.55 -11.07
N GLY A 220 21.64 -1.69 -10.83
CA GLY A 220 22.23 -1.67 -9.49
C GLY A 220 22.42 -3.06 -8.88
N ASN A 221 22.68 -3.08 -7.59
CA ASN A 221 22.90 -4.29 -6.81
C ASN A 221 21.75 -4.45 -5.82
N LEU A 222 20.80 -5.34 -6.15
CA LEU A 222 19.59 -5.56 -5.35
C LEU A 222 19.90 -5.95 -3.90
N LEU A 223 20.93 -6.76 -3.67
CA LEU A 223 21.30 -7.18 -2.32
C LEU A 223 21.82 -6.00 -1.48
N ALA A 224 22.73 -5.21 -2.05
CA ALA A 224 23.28 -4.04 -1.37
C ALA A 224 22.20 -2.98 -1.09
N GLU A 225 21.31 -2.74 -2.05
CA GLU A 225 20.19 -1.81 -1.88
C GLU A 225 19.22 -2.26 -0.79
N ASN A 226 18.88 -3.55 -0.74
CA ASN A 226 18.01 -4.09 0.30
C ASN A 226 18.68 -4.14 1.67
N ARG A 227 19.98 -4.41 1.76
CA ARG A 227 20.74 -4.30 3.03
C ARG A 227 20.72 -2.85 3.55
N ARG A 228 20.99 -1.87 2.68
CA ARG A 228 20.89 -0.44 3.02
C ARG A 228 19.46 -0.05 3.44
N LEU A 229 18.46 -0.51 2.72
CA LEU A 229 17.06 -0.23 3.03
C LEU A 229 16.66 -0.86 4.37
N ARG A 230 17.14 -2.05 4.69
CA ARG A 230 16.90 -2.72 5.97
C ARG A 230 17.41 -1.88 7.16
N GLU A 231 18.55 -1.21 7.03
CA GLU A 231 19.04 -0.30 8.08
C GLU A 231 18.09 0.91 8.27
N VAL A 232 17.53 1.43 7.18
CA VAL A 232 16.52 2.49 7.23
C VAL A 232 15.22 1.99 7.85
N LEU A 233 14.79 0.79 7.49
CA LEU A 233 13.52 0.21 7.96
C LEU A 233 13.62 -0.42 9.35
N GLU A 234 14.84 -0.69 9.84
CA GLU A 234 15.11 -1.35 11.13
C GLU A 234 14.49 -2.75 11.30
N VAL A 235 13.82 -3.26 10.27
CA VAL A 235 13.16 -4.57 10.25
C VAL A 235 13.28 -5.21 8.87
N PRO A 236 13.26 -6.55 8.78
CA PRO A 236 13.12 -7.21 7.50
C PRO A 236 11.81 -6.86 6.80
N CYS A 237 11.83 -6.83 5.47
CA CYS A 237 10.62 -6.61 4.68
C CYS A 237 10.52 -7.64 3.54
N LYS A 238 9.29 -7.88 3.06
CA LYS A 238 9.02 -8.81 1.95
C LYS A 238 8.95 -8.11 0.59
N ALA A 239 8.82 -6.79 0.57
CA ALA A 239 8.68 -6.00 -0.64
C ALA A 239 10.04 -5.64 -1.26
N VAL A 240 10.95 -6.62 -1.31
CA VAL A 240 12.37 -6.47 -1.72
C VAL A 240 12.56 -5.95 -3.15
N LEU A 241 11.57 -6.07 -4.02
CA LEU A 241 11.62 -5.54 -5.39
C LEU A 241 11.01 -4.14 -5.50
N ASN A 242 10.12 -3.76 -4.58
CA ASN A 242 9.38 -2.51 -4.68
C ASN A 242 9.97 -1.40 -3.80
N LEU A 243 10.38 -1.72 -2.58
CA LEU A 243 10.85 -0.70 -1.63
C LEU A 243 12.15 0.01 -2.06
N PRO A 244 13.12 -0.61 -2.74
CA PRO A 244 14.32 0.10 -3.21
C PRO A 244 14.00 1.30 -4.11
N TRP A 245 13.17 1.12 -5.15
CA TRP A 245 12.80 2.22 -6.03
C TRP A 245 11.87 3.25 -5.36
N MET A 246 11.04 2.81 -4.43
CA MET A 246 10.24 3.74 -3.61
C MET A 246 11.16 4.61 -2.76
N TYR A 247 12.16 4.05 -2.10
CA TYR A 247 13.12 4.81 -1.32
C TYR A 247 13.88 5.82 -2.19
N GLU A 248 14.30 5.42 -3.39
CA GLU A 248 14.94 6.33 -4.34
C GLU A 248 13.99 7.46 -4.78
N SER A 249 12.69 7.19 -4.96
CA SER A 249 11.69 8.23 -5.21
C SER A 249 11.62 9.27 -4.09
N TYR A 250 11.72 8.85 -2.81
CA TYR A 250 11.79 9.79 -1.69
C TYR A 250 13.07 10.62 -1.71
N ARG A 251 14.21 10.01 -2.07
CA ARG A 251 15.48 10.73 -2.19
C ARG A 251 15.44 11.80 -3.28
N LEU A 252 14.91 11.45 -4.45
CA LEU A 252 14.71 12.41 -5.55
C LEU A 252 13.71 13.51 -5.17
N ALA A 253 12.62 13.17 -4.51
CA ALA A 253 11.67 14.14 -4.01
C ALA A 253 12.33 15.13 -3.03
N ALA A 254 13.22 14.66 -2.15
CA ALA A 254 14.01 15.52 -1.28
C ALA A 254 14.95 16.47 -2.07
N GLN A 255 15.59 15.98 -3.14
CA GLN A 255 16.44 16.80 -4.01
C GLN A 255 15.65 17.88 -4.77
N LYS A 256 14.36 17.64 -5.03
CA LYS A 256 13.44 18.62 -5.63
C LYS A 256 12.76 19.52 -4.59
N ASP A 257 13.25 19.53 -3.34
CA ASP A 257 12.68 20.25 -2.20
C ASP A 257 11.19 19.92 -1.94
N CYS A 258 10.75 18.71 -2.26
CA CYS A 258 9.40 18.28 -1.93
C CYS A 258 9.27 18.08 -0.42
N GLY A 259 8.26 18.73 0.19
CA GLY A 259 7.92 18.54 1.59
C GLY A 259 7.02 17.33 1.82
N ILE A 260 6.22 17.00 0.80
CA ILE A 260 5.31 15.83 0.79
C ILE A 260 5.47 15.04 -0.51
N LEU A 261 5.21 13.74 -0.40
CA LEU A 261 5.11 12.82 -1.53
C LEU A 261 3.75 12.12 -1.49
N LEU A 262 2.92 12.44 -2.46
CA LEU A 262 1.59 11.85 -2.61
C LEU A 262 1.70 10.44 -3.19
N SER A 263 0.77 9.56 -2.80
CA SER A 263 0.61 8.25 -3.41
C SER A 263 -0.86 7.88 -3.56
N GLY A 264 -1.15 6.87 -4.37
CA GLY A 264 -2.46 6.25 -4.50
C GLY A 264 -2.43 4.77 -4.11
N GLN A 265 -1.59 4.37 -3.17
CA GLN A 265 -1.34 2.95 -2.86
C GLN A 265 -2.58 2.20 -2.38
N TYR A 266 -3.50 2.90 -1.70
CA TYR A 266 -4.78 2.34 -1.25
C TYR A 266 -5.92 2.55 -2.25
N GLY A 267 -5.65 3.13 -3.41
CA GLY A 267 -6.66 3.42 -4.43
C GLY A 267 -7.43 2.20 -4.89
N ASN A 268 -6.74 1.07 -5.12
CA ASN A 268 -7.34 -0.18 -5.58
C ASN A 268 -8.30 -0.85 -4.58
N ILE A 269 -8.35 -0.39 -3.34
CA ILE A 269 -9.32 -0.85 -2.33
C ILE A 269 -10.26 0.27 -1.86
N THR A 270 -10.11 1.48 -2.39
CA THR A 270 -10.96 2.64 -2.13
C THR A 270 -11.52 3.21 -3.43
N ILE A 271 -10.91 4.31 -3.93
CA ILE A 271 -11.46 5.09 -5.05
C ILE A 271 -11.49 4.34 -6.38
N SER A 272 -10.57 3.44 -6.62
CA SER A 272 -10.53 2.61 -7.84
C SER A 272 -10.85 1.13 -7.59
N TYR A 273 -11.49 0.83 -6.45
CA TYR A 273 -12.00 -0.51 -6.18
C TYR A 273 -13.10 -0.90 -7.18
N GLY A 274 -13.20 -2.19 -7.43
CA GLY A 274 -14.28 -2.80 -8.20
C GLY A 274 -13.80 -3.98 -9.05
N ASP A 275 -14.49 -5.11 -8.89
CA ASP A 275 -14.29 -6.31 -9.68
C ASP A 275 -15.61 -7.08 -9.84
N PHE A 276 -15.74 -7.82 -10.93
CA PHE A 276 -16.97 -8.55 -11.24
C PHE A 276 -17.21 -9.71 -10.29
N ARG A 277 -16.18 -10.35 -9.79
CA ARG A 277 -16.34 -11.51 -8.90
C ARG A 277 -17.00 -11.10 -7.60
N SER A 278 -16.50 -10.04 -6.97
CA SER A 278 -17.11 -9.47 -5.76
C SER A 278 -18.55 -9.05 -5.99
N LEU A 279 -18.86 -8.40 -7.14
CA LEU A 279 -20.22 -8.06 -7.52
C LEU A 279 -21.10 -9.31 -7.59
N PHE A 280 -20.69 -10.33 -8.35
CA PHE A 280 -21.47 -11.52 -8.56
C PHE A 280 -21.73 -12.29 -7.26
N LEU A 281 -20.71 -12.46 -6.42
CA LEU A 281 -20.86 -13.12 -5.11
C LEU A 281 -21.75 -12.31 -4.18
N THR A 282 -21.63 -10.99 -4.16
CA THR A 282 -22.50 -10.12 -3.36
C THR A 282 -23.97 -10.26 -3.79
N LEU A 283 -24.25 -10.22 -5.10
CA LEU A 283 -25.61 -10.39 -5.63
C LEU A 283 -26.17 -11.78 -5.33
N LEU A 284 -25.34 -12.82 -5.42
CA LEU A 284 -25.70 -14.19 -5.08
C LEU A 284 -26.07 -14.33 -3.61
N HIS A 285 -25.20 -13.87 -2.71
CA HIS A 285 -25.44 -13.93 -1.25
C HIS A 285 -26.65 -13.09 -0.81
N GLN A 286 -26.95 -12.01 -1.51
CA GLN A 286 -28.15 -11.19 -1.26
C GLN A 286 -29.43 -11.76 -1.88
N GLY A 287 -29.37 -12.89 -2.60
CA GLY A 287 -30.53 -13.47 -3.31
C GLY A 287 -31.03 -12.63 -4.51
N ARG A 288 -30.23 -11.68 -5.01
CA ARG A 288 -30.57 -10.79 -6.14
C ARG A 288 -30.31 -11.45 -7.49
N ILE A 289 -30.92 -12.60 -7.69
CA ILE A 289 -30.63 -13.51 -8.84
C ILE A 289 -30.93 -12.85 -10.19
N LYS A 290 -32.02 -12.08 -10.32
CA LYS A 290 -32.35 -11.38 -11.58
C LYS A 290 -31.25 -10.41 -12.02
N GLU A 291 -30.69 -9.68 -11.07
CA GLU A 291 -29.59 -8.73 -11.31
C GLU A 291 -28.29 -9.48 -11.62
N LEU A 292 -27.99 -10.53 -10.87
CA LEU A 292 -26.84 -11.39 -11.11
C LEU A 292 -26.84 -11.95 -12.54
N VAL A 293 -27.96 -12.50 -13.00
CA VAL A 293 -28.11 -13.01 -14.37
C VAL A 293 -27.87 -11.91 -15.41
N ARG A 294 -28.43 -10.71 -15.17
CA ARG A 294 -28.24 -9.55 -16.05
C ARG A 294 -26.75 -9.17 -16.13
N GLU A 295 -26.09 -9.01 -14.99
CA GLU A 295 -24.67 -8.65 -14.93
C GLU A 295 -23.77 -9.71 -15.56
N ILE A 296 -24.01 -11.00 -15.31
CA ILE A 296 -23.29 -12.11 -15.96
C ILE A 296 -23.47 -12.06 -17.49
N ASN A 297 -24.68 -11.76 -17.98
CA ASN A 297 -24.91 -11.64 -19.41
C ASN A 297 -24.14 -10.49 -20.04
N VAL A 298 -24.11 -9.33 -19.41
CA VAL A 298 -23.32 -8.17 -19.88
C VAL A 298 -21.83 -8.51 -19.88
N TYR A 299 -21.33 -9.03 -18.77
CA TYR A 299 -19.93 -9.43 -18.63
C TYR A 299 -19.53 -10.48 -19.70
N SER A 300 -20.33 -11.53 -19.84
CA SER A 300 -20.10 -12.61 -20.81
C SER A 300 -19.97 -12.10 -22.24
N ARG A 301 -20.84 -11.15 -22.66
CA ARG A 301 -20.79 -10.53 -23.99
C ARG A 301 -19.54 -9.65 -24.16
N LYS A 302 -19.27 -8.76 -23.20
CA LYS A 302 -18.16 -7.80 -23.28
C LYS A 302 -16.81 -8.50 -23.32
N TYR A 303 -16.58 -9.47 -22.44
CA TYR A 303 -15.29 -10.14 -22.29
C TYR A 303 -15.19 -11.48 -23.02
N ARG A 304 -16.21 -11.84 -23.82
CA ARG A 304 -16.29 -13.11 -24.58
C ARG A 304 -16.03 -14.34 -23.71
N ARG A 305 -16.61 -14.35 -22.48
CA ARG A 305 -16.49 -15.45 -21.52
C ARG A 305 -17.73 -16.32 -21.49
N SER A 306 -17.54 -17.64 -21.38
CA SER A 306 -18.65 -18.59 -21.27
C SER A 306 -19.45 -18.38 -19.98
N ARG A 307 -20.77 -18.16 -20.11
CA ARG A 307 -21.69 -18.07 -18.96
C ARG A 307 -21.65 -19.33 -18.08
N LYS A 308 -21.60 -20.52 -18.70
CA LYS A 308 -21.49 -21.80 -17.98
C LYS A 308 -20.23 -21.85 -17.12
N ARG A 309 -19.10 -21.35 -17.63
CA ARG A 309 -17.85 -21.27 -16.88
C ARG A 309 -17.96 -20.28 -15.73
N ILE A 310 -18.54 -19.10 -15.95
CA ILE A 310 -18.74 -18.09 -14.90
C ILE A 310 -19.59 -18.66 -13.76
N TRP A 311 -20.71 -19.31 -14.07
CA TRP A 311 -21.57 -19.95 -13.07
C TRP A 311 -20.84 -21.05 -12.30
N ARG A 312 -20.11 -21.93 -13.00
CA ARG A 312 -19.31 -22.95 -12.33
C ARG A 312 -18.29 -22.33 -11.38
N ASP A 313 -17.54 -21.33 -11.85
CA ASP A 313 -16.49 -20.67 -11.06
C ASP A 313 -17.06 -19.92 -9.83
N LEU A 314 -18.31 -19.45 -9.90
CA LEU A 314 -19.02 -18.86 -8.76
C LEU A 314 -19.47 -19.92 -7.74
N LEU A 315 -19.97 -21.06 -8.20
CA LEU A 315 -20.49 -22.12 -7.34
C LEU A 315 -19.40 -22.98 -6.70
N THR A 316 -18.22 -23.04 -7.34
CA THR A 316 -17.05 -23.80 -6.86
C THR A 316 -16.01 -22.93 -6.15
N ALA A 317 -16.29 -21.66 -5.96
CA ALA A 317 -15.34 -20.71 -5.41
C ALA A 317 -15.08 -20.93 -3.91
N GLU A 318 -14.06 -21.71 -3.62
CA GLU A 318 -13.60 -21.95 -2.23
C GLU A 318 -12.99 -20.74 -1.55
N ALA A 319 -12.57 -19.71 -2.23
CA ALA A 319 -11.86 -18.61 -1.57
C ALA A 319 -11.87 -17.31 -2.40
N GLY A 320 -12.97 -16.66 -2.45
CA GLY A 320 -13.06 -15.30 -2.92
C GLY A 320 -14.32 -14.70 -2.32
N GLY A 321 -14.14 -13.85 -1.35
CA GLY A 321 -15.25 -13.27 -0.64
C GLY A 321 -16.11 -12.39 -1.56
N ASP A 322 -17.34 -12.20 -1.14
CA ASP A 322 -18.15 -11.09 -1.62
C ASP A 322 -17.47 -9.74 -1.25
N HIS A 323 -18.09 -8.64 -1.61
CA HIS A 323 -17.56 -7.31 -1.33
C HIS A 323 -17.24 -7.09 0.16
N GLU A 324 -18.02 -7.64 1.06
CA GLU A 324 -17.79 -7.49 2.50
C GLU A 324 -16.54 -8.27 2.96
N ALA A 325 -16.40 -9.52 2.56
CA ALA A 325 -15.27 -10.35 2.91
C ALA A 325 -13.94 -9.78 2.36
N VAL A 326 -13.95 -9.31 1.10
CA VAL A 326 -12.81 -8.62 0.49
C VAL A 326 -12.47 -7.36 1.28
N SER A 327 -13.46 -6.55 1.65
CA SER A 327 -13.23 -5.34 2.42
C SER A 327 -12.63 -5.65 3.80
N ARG A 328 -13.14 -6.65 4.52
CA ARG A 328 -12.61 -7.07 5.84
C ARG A 328 -11.16 -7.51 5.74
N TYR A 329 -10.82 -8.28 4.70
CA TYR A 329 -9.44 -8.70 4.45
C TYR A 329 -8.52 -7.51 4.14
N MET A 330 -8.97 -6.55 3.33
CA MET A 330 -8.16 -5.41 2.87
C MET A 330 -7.97 -4.33 3.94
N TYR A 331 -8.94 -4.17 4.84
CA TYR A 331 -8.85 -3.21 5.97
C TYR A 331 -8.39 -3.87 7.27
N ASP A 332 -7.79 -5.06 7.19
CA ASP A 332 -7.15 -5.68 8.34
C ASP A 332 -6.02 -4.79 8.90
N LYS A 333 -5.93 -4.71 10.22
CA LYS A 333 -4.97 -3.84 10.89
C LYS A 333 -3.51 -4.18 10.59
N SER A 334 -3.21 -5.44 10.29
CA SER A 334 -1.84 -5.86 9.94
C SER A 334 -1.41 -5.32 8.57
N ALA A 335 -2.34 -5.27 7.62
CA ALA A 335 -2.09 -4.68 6.30
C ALA A 335 -1.93 -3.16 6.37
N LEU A 336 -2.86 -2.47 7.06
CA LEU A 336 -2.79 -1.02 7.29
C LEU A 336 -1.49 -0.59 7.97
N ARG A 337 -1.09 -1.35 8.98
CA ARG A 337 0.12 -1.12 9.77
C ARG A 337 1.39 -1.09 8.92
N GLN A 338 1.59 -2.07 8.06
CA GLN A 338 2.87 -2.30 7.37
C GLN A 338 3.27 -1.11 6.51
N ILE A 339 2.31 -0.55 5.79
CA ILE A 339 2.56 0.61 4.92
C ILE A 339 3.01 1.81 5.76
N GLY A 340 2.27 2.14 6.82
CA GLY A 340 2.61 3.27 7.69
C GLY A 340 3.99 3.12 8.37
N GLU A 341 4.39 1.88 8.71
CA GLU A 341 5.71 1.61 9.29
C GLU A 341 6.84 1.96 8.32
N TYR A 342 6.75 1.50 7.08
CA TYR A 342 7.78 1.77 6.08
C TYR A 342 7.81 3.27 5.70
N GLU A 343 6.65 3.86 5.48
CA GLU A 343 6.54 5.28 5.12
C GLU A 343 7.12 6.21 6.18
N VAL A 344 6.92 5.94 7.47
CA VAL A 344 7.51 6.75 8.56
C VAL A 344 9.04 6.71 8.49
N LYS A 345 9.61 5.54 8.32
CA LYS A 345 11.07 5.36 8.32
C LYS A 345 11.70 5.97 7.07
N LEU A 346 11.09 5.79 5.89
CA LEU A 346 11.50 6.47 4.67
C LEU A 346 11.41 8.00 4.80
N SER A 347 10.33 8.48 5.44
CA SER A 347 10.16 9.91 5.72
C SER A 347 11.24 10.46 6.63
N LEU A 348 11.58 9.77 7.71
CA LEU A 348 12.62 10.20 8.65
C LEU A 348 14.00 10.19 7.99
N ALA A 349 14.28 9.22 7.11
CA ALA A 349 15.55 9.12 6.39
C ALA A 349 15.73 10.20 5.31
N THR A 350 14.64 10.78 4.78
CA THR A 350 14.71 11.70 3.63
C THR A 350 14.16 13.11 3.92
N GLY A 351 13.40 13.27 5.00
CA GLY A 351 12.71 14.52 5.32
C GLY A 351 11.42 14.76 4.52
N VAL A 352 11.05 13.86 3.59
CA VAL A 352 9.84 13.95 2.75
C VAL A 352 8.69 13.19 3.42
N VAL A 353 7.57 13.84 3.64
CA VAL A 353 6.42 13.25 4.34
C VAL A 353 5.49 12.54 3.35
N PRO A 354 5.28 11.22 3.48
CA PRO A 354 4.30 10.50 2.67
C PRO A 354 2.88 10.92 3.00
N ARG A 355 2.05 11.02 1.97
CA ARG A 355 0.62 11.28 2.08
C ARG A 355 -0.15 10.44 1.06
N ASP A 356 -1.01 9.57 1.55
CA ASP A 356 -1.91 8.78 0.72
C ASP A 356 -3.36 9.18 0.98
N PRO A 357 -3.94 10.11 0.17
CA PRO A 357 -5.33 10.51 0.33
C PRO A 357 -6.33 9.39 0.06
N THR A 358 -5.91 8.32 -0.64
CA THR A 358 -6.75 7.15 -0.88
C THR A 358 -6.92 6.28 0.38
N ARG A 359 -6.07 6.49 1.39
CA ARG A 359 -6.12 5.84 2.71
C ARG A 359 -6.77 6.74 3.79
N ASP A 360 -7.39 7.84 3.41
CA ASP A 360 -8.08 8.70 4.37
C ASP A 360 -9.30 7.99 4.98
N LYS A 361 -9.44 8.05 6.32
CA LYS A 361 -10.54 7.40 7.03
C LYS A 361 -11.93 7.84 6.55
N ARG A 362 -12.06 9.09 6.06
CA ARG A 362 -13.32 9.63 5.50
C ARG A 362 -13.67 8.93 4.20
N LEU A 363 -12.70 8.73 3.33
CA LEU A 363 -12.88 7.99 2.08
C LEU A 363 -13.15 6.51 2.35
N ILE A 364 -12.42 5.87 3.27
CA ILE A 364 -12.66 4.48 3.69
C ILE A 364 -14.08 4.30 4.20
N ALA A 365 -14.54 5.16 5.11
CA ALA A 365 -15.90 5.09 5.66
C ALA A 365 -16.96 5.28 4.57
N LEU A 366 -16.75 6.21 3.63
CA LEU A 366 -17.64 6.42 2.50
C LEU A 366 -17.69 5.19 1.59
N VAL A 367 -16.53 4.69 1.13
CA VAL A 367 -16.42 3.55 0.23
C VAL A 367 -17.10 2.32 0.83
N LEU A 368 -16.86 2.04 2.11
CA LEU A 368 -17.55 0.94 2.82
C LEU A 368 -19.07 1.13 2.94
N SER A 369 -19.57 2.34 2.78
CA SER A 369 -21.01 2.64 2.84
C SER A 369 -21.68 2.66 1.45
N LEU A 370 -20.93 2.52 0.35
CA LEU A 370 -21.52 2.52 -0.98
C LEU A 370 -22.09 1.13 -1.33
N PRO A 371 -23.20 1.08 -2.11
CA PRO A 371 -23.67 -0.16 -2.71
C PRO A 371 -22.64 -0.73 -3.70
N VAL A 372 -22.54 -2.05 -3.80
CA VAL A 372 -21.56 -2.74 -4.66
C VAL A 372 -21.64 -2.32 -6.13
N GLU A 373 -22.84 -1.96 -6.60
CA GLU A 373 -23.08 -1.49 -7.96
C GLU A 373 -22.38 -0.17 -8.28
N GLN A 374 -21.97 0.59 -7.27
CA GLN A 374 -21.20 1.82 -7.48
C GLN A 374 -19.77 1.52 -7.91
N PHE A 375 -19.25 0.36 -7.56
CA PHE A 375 -17.89 -0.06 -7.93
C PHE A 375 -17.83 -0.81 -9.25
N THR A 376 -18.84 -1.66 -9.49
CA THR A 376 -18.90 -2.52 -10.68
C THR A 376 -20.35 -2.67 -11.11
N HIS A 377 -20.67 -2.32 -12.35
CA HIS A 377 -22.03 -2.42 -12.89
C HIS A 377 -22.02 -2.32 -14.41
N ALA A 378 -23.00 -2.97 -15.07
CA ALA A 378 -23.22 -2.89 -16.52
C ALA A 378 -21.95 -3.15 -17.35
N GLY A 379 -21.14 -4.11 -16.92
CA GLY A 379 -19.93 -4.50 -17.65
C GLY A 379 -18.74 -3.57 -17.43
N GLN A 380 -18.78 -2.68 -16.45
CA GLN A 380 -17.67 -1.80 -16.12
C GLN A 380 -17.21 -1.98 -14.67
N GLU A 381 -15.91 -2.21 -14.47
CA GLU A 381 -15.23 -2.20 -13.19
C GLU A 381 -14.68 -0.81 -12.87
N ARG A 382 -14.34 -0.59 -11.58
CA ARG A 382 -13.66 0.62 -11.09
C ARG A 382 -14.41 1.91 -11.44
N ARG A 383 -15.75 1.87 -11.35
CA ARG A 383 -16.65 2.93 -11.81
C ARG A 383 -16.41 4.27 -11.12
N LEU A 384 -16.03 4.28 -9.83
CA LEU A 384 -15.78 5.53 -9.12
C LEU A 384 -14.70 6.38 -9.80
N VAL A 385 -13.66 5.75 -10.35
CA VAL A 385 -12.65 6.47 -11.14
C VAL A 385 -13.12 6.64 -12.58
N ARG A 386 -13.50 5.54 -13.25
CA ARG A 386 -13.78 5.56 -14.69
C ARG A 386 -14.98 6.41 -15.10
N GLN A 387 -15.99 6.53 -14.25
CA GLN A 387 -17.17 7.34 -14.55
C GLN A 387 -17.19 8.67 -13.81
N TYR A 388 -16.80 8.68 -12.51
CA TYR A 388 -16.96 9.86 -11.69
C TYR A 388 -15.84 10.89 -11.89
N LEU A 389 -14.66 10.46 -12.37
CA LEU A 389 -13.54 11.32 -12.68
C LEU A 389 -13.37 11.60 -14.18
N GLN A 390 -14.38 11.35 -15.01
CA GLN A 390 -14.39 11.79 -16.41
C GLN A 390 -14.14 13.29 -16.52
N GLY A 391 -13.32 13.69 -17.50
CA GLY A 391 -12.90 15.08 -17.68
C GLY A 391 -11.86 15.57 -16.66
N LYS A 392 -11.38 14.71 -15.75
CA LYS A 392 -10.31 15.01 -14.77
C LYS A 392 -9.06 14.15 -14.97
N ILE A 393 -9.20 13.07 -15.70
CA ILE A 393 -8.12 12.13 -16.08
C ILE A 393 -8.18 12.01 -17.61
N PRO A 394 -7.04 11.89 -18.33
CA PRO A 394 -7.03 11.62 -19.75
C PRO A 394 -7.94 10.44 -20.13
N GLU A 395 -8.72 10.60 -21.20
CA GLU A 395 -9.70 9.59 -21.62
C GLU A 395 -9.02 8.27 -22.01
N GLU A 396 -7.83 8.32 -22.58
CA GLU A 396 -7.03 7.15 -22.95
C GLU A 396 -6.70 6.27 -21.72
N ILE A 397 -6.45 6.88 -20.55
CA ILE A 397 -6.21 6.17 -19.29
C ILE A 397 -7.51 5.61 -18.73
N LEU A 398 -8.61 6.38 -18.81
CA LEU A 398 -9.90 5.90 -18.33
C LEU A 398 -10.46 4.76 -19.18
N ALA A 399 -10.24 4.78 -20.49
CA ALA A 399 -10.72 3.77 -21.43
C ALA A 399 -9.91 2.46 -21.38
N ASP A 400 -8.67 2.52 -20.93
CA ASP A 400 -7.80 1.34 -20.88
C ASP A 400 -8.18 0.38 -19.74
N GLU A 401 -8.96 -0.65 -20.08
CA GLU A 401 -9.40 -1.68 -19.13
C GLU A 401 -8.43 -2.87 -19.05
N PHE A 402 -7.49 -2.98 -19.97
CA PHE A 402 -6.71 -4.20 -20.17
C PHE A 402 -5.25 -4.08 -19.74
N HIS A 403 -4.65 -2.91 -19.87
CA HIS A 403 -3.25 -2.74 -19.53
C HIS A 403 -3.08 -2.32 -18.06
N LYS A 404 -2.20 -3.02 -17.37
CA LYS A 404 -1.85 -2.71 -15.99
C LYS A 404 -0.35 -2.44 -15.93
N GLY A 405 0.03 -1.28 -15.38
CA GLY A 405 1.43 -1.00 -15.07
C GLY A 405 1.99 -2.00 -14.06
N ARG A 406 3.28 -2.29 -14.17
CA ARG A 406 4.01 -3.12 -13.22
C ARG A 406 4.82 -2.22 -12.29
N GLN A 407 4.66 -2.40 -11.01
CA GLN A 407 5.56 -1.78 -10.03
C GLN A 407 6.93 -2.46 -10.08
N GLY A 408 8.02 -1.67 -9.97
CA GLY A 408 9.38 -2.17 -9.99
C GLY A 408 9.73 -2.90 -11.30
N VAL A 409 9.44 -2.25 -12.43
CA VAL A 409 9.69 -2.80 -13.78
C VAL A 409 11.14 -3.24 -13.92
N GLY A 410 11.36 -4.46 -14.43
CA GLY A 410 12.70 -5.03 -14.60
C GLY A 410 13.38 -5.53 -13.31
N SER A 411 12.85 -5.20 -12.11
CA SER A 411 13.48 -5.65 -10.84
C SER A 411 13.49 -7.17 -10.69
N GLY A 412 12.48 -7.85 -11.23
CA GLY A 412 12.43 -9.31 -11.17
C GLY A 412 13.39 -9.98 -12.14
N GLU A 413 13.63 -9.39 -13.29
CA GLU A 413 14.63 -9.78 -14.26
C GLU A 413 16.03 -9.54 -13.70
N LEU A 414 16.24 -8.38 -13.05
CA LEU A 414 17.48 -8.06 -12.34
C LEU A 414 17.76 -9.05 -11.20
N LEU A 415 16.73 -9.45 -10.46
CA LEU A 415 16.84 -10.50 -9.43
C LEU A 415 17.32 -11.82 -10.05
N ALA A 416 16.73 -12.24 -11.18
CA ALA A 416 17.13 -13.46 -11.86
C ALA A 416 18.59 -13.41 -12.32
N LEU A 417 19.05 -12.28 -12.87
CA LEU A 417 20.44 -12.08 -13.29
C LEU A 417 21.43 -12.11 -12.12
N GLN A 418 21.03 -11.70 -10.93
CA GLN A 418 21.87 -11.63 -9.75
C GLN A 418 21.70 -12.81 -8.79
N TRP A 419 20.82 -13.77 -9.13
CA TRP A 419 20.35 -14.80 -8.20
C TRP A 419 21.48 -15.67 -7.64
N GLU A 420 22.38 -16.16 -8.49
CA GLU A 420 23.51 -17.02 -8.04
C GLU A 420 24.39 -16.27 -7.04
N ARG A 421 24.77 -15.04 -7.34
CA ARG A 421 25.57 -14.21 -6.43
C ARG A 421 24.84 -13.92 -5.12
N ILE A 422 23.54 -13.64 -5.17
CA ILE A 422 22.71 -13.42 -3.97
C ILE A 422 22.69 -14.68 -3.11
N CYS A 423 22.55 -15.86 -3.73
CA CYS A 423 22.60 -17.13 -3.03
C CYS A 423 23.96 -17.37 -2.38
N GLU A 424 25.08 -17.11 -3.08
CA GLU A 424 26.44 -17.24 -2.55
C GLU A 424 26.65 -16.31 -1.33
N GLU A 425 26.27 -15.04 -1.44
CA GLU A 425 26.43 -14.05 -0.36
C GLU A 425 25.53 -14.33 0.86
N LEU A 426 24.38 -14.97 0.64
CA LEU A 426 23.41 -15.36 1.70
C LEU A 426 23.55 -16.84 2.15
N SER A 427 24.36 -17.66 1.46
CA SER A 427 24.47 -19.13 1.70
C SER A 427 25.15 -19.51 3.01
N GLY A 428 25.84 -18.60 3.69
CA GLY A 428 26.29 -18.81 5.07
C GLY A 428 25.13 -18.82 6.09
N ILE A 429 23.87 -18.82 5.65
CA ILE A 429 22.67 -18.74 6.47
C ILE A 429 21.98 -20.11 6.45
N PRO A 430 21.82 -20.83 7.59
CA PRO A 430 21.14 -22.12 7.62
C PRO A 430 19.68 -22.02 7.14
N GLY A 431 19.31 -22.77 6.13
CA GLY A 431 17.93 -22.85 5.64
C GLY A 431 17.82 -23.57 4.31
N GLU A 432 16.99 -24.60 4.23
CA GLU A 432 16.76 -25.48 3.07
C GLU A 432 16.17 -24.78 1.82
N THR A 433 15.98 -23.48 1.85
CA THR A 433 15.19 -22.74 0.87
C THR A 433 15.96 -22.21 -0.35
N MET A 434 17.29 -22.34 -0.37
CA MET A 434 18.13 -21.77 -1.42
C MET A 434 18.75 -22.79 -2.39
N SER A 435 18.62 -24.09 -2.12
CA SER A 435 19.16 -25.15 -2.95
C SER A 435 18.07 -25.92 -3.68
N GLY A 436 17.89 -25.64 -4.95
CA GLY A 436 17.04 -26.43 -5.85
C GLY A 436 17.62 -26.39 -7.27
N GLU A 437 18.08 -27.54 -7.75
CA GLU A 437 18.69 -27.74 -9.09
C GLU A 437 17.71 -27.60 -10.27
N ASN A 438 16.42 -27.25 -10.03
CA ASN A 438 15.40 -27.10 -11.06
C ASN A 438 14.84 -25.69 -11.04
N GLY A 439 14.95 -25.00 -12.16
CA GLY A 439 14.53 -23.64 -12.45
C GLY A 439 13.49 -23.02 -11.49
N HIS A 440 13.95 -22.18 -10.58
CA HIS A 440 13.10 -21.50 -9.61
C HIS A 440 12.10 -20.58 -10.31
N SER A 441 10.85 -20.62 -9.89
CA SER A 441 9.91 -19.59 -10.32
C SER A 441 10.32 -18.23 -9.75
N LYS A 442 9.95 -17.13 -10.43
CA LYS A 442 10.19 -15.77 -9.93
C LYS A 442 9.68 -15.58 -8.48
N ALA A 443 8.57 -16.21 -8.14
CA ALA A 443 8.00 -16.14 -6.80
C ALA A 443 8.89 -16.83 -5.75
N ASP A 444 9.52 -17.94 -6.10
CA ASP A 444 10.44 -18.65 -5.23
C ASP A 444 11.73 -17.86 -5.00
N MET A 445 12.30 -17.26 -6.06
CA MET A 445 13.46 -16.37 -5.94
C MET A 445 13.17 -15.17 -5.03
N VAL A 446 12.03 -14.50 -5.21
CA VAL A 446 11.62 -13.37 -4.34
C VAL A 446 11.50 -13.85 -2.88
N ARG A 447 10.89 -15.02 -2.66
CA ARG A 447 10.76 -15.59 -1.33
C ARG A 447 12.12 -15.92 -0.71
N GLY A 448 12.98 -16.63 -1.43
CA GLY A 448 14.34 -16.95 -0.98
C GLY A 448 15.12 -15.69 -0.60
N PHE A 449 14.99 -14.64 -1.41
CA PHE A 449 15.68 -13.38 -1.19
C PHE A 449 15.23 -12.69 0.12
N TYR A 450 13.95 -12.48 0.36
CA TYR A 450 13.52 -11.82 1.59
C TYR A 450 13.73 -12.70 2.83
N VAL A 451 13.63 -14.03 2.71
CA VAL A 451 13.92 -14.96 3.79
C VAL A 451 15.42 -14.91 4.16
N GLY A 452 16.31 -14.95 3.18
CA GLY A 452 17.75 -14.82 3.40
C GLY A 452 18.13 -13.51 4.10
N LEU A 453 17.57 -12.38 3.65
CA LEU A 453 17.77 -11.08 4.29
C LEU A 453 17.23 -11.06 5.75
N ALA A 454 16.13 -11.73 6.02
CA ALA A 454 15.58 -11.81 7.38
C ALA A 454 16.43 -12.73 8.29
N GLN A 455 16.98 -13.80 7.75
CA GLN A 455 17.93 -14.66 8.47
C GLN A 455 19.23 -13.90 8.79
N GLU A 456 19.77 -13.15 7.82
CA GLU A 456 20.91 -12.26 8.05
C GLU A 456 20.62 -11.22 9.16
N TYR A 457 19.41 -10.64 9.15
CA TYR A 457 18.99 -9.72 10.20
C TYR A 457 18.91 -10.41 11.57
N ARG A 458 18.43 -11.66 11.63
CA ARG A 458 18.24 -12.43 12.85
C ARG A 458 19.55 -12.72 13.60
N ARG A 459 20.68 -12.82 12.90
CA ARG A 459 22.02 -13.02 13.50
C ARG A 459 22.40 -11.98 14.55
N ARG A 460 21.80 -10.80 14.55
CA ARG A 460 22.02 -9.77 15.59
C ARG A 460 21.57 -10.20 16.99
N PHE A 461 20.77 -11.26 17.09
CA PHE A 461 20.31 -11.81 18.37
C PHE A 461 21.16 -13.01 18.84
N GLU A 462 22.15 -13.45 18.05
CA GLU A 462 23.02 -14.60 18.35
C GLU A 462 24.28 -14.21 19.14
N VAL A 463 24.46 -12.91 19.46
CA VAL A 463 25.65 -12.38 20.15
C VAL A 463 25.47 -12.30 21.65
#